data_7d3cb4012d3fd1951b4b860480aed222
#
_entry.id   7d3cb4012d3fd1951b4b860480aed222
#
_cell.length_a   1.000
_cell.length_b   1.000
_cell.length_c   1.000
_cell.angle_alpha   90.00
_cell.angle_beta   90.00
_cell.angle_gamma   90.00
#
_symmetry.space_group_name_H-M   'P 1'
#
loop_
_entity.id
_entity.type
_entity.pdbx_description
1 polymer ?
#
loop_
_entity_poly.entity_id
_entity_poly.type
_entity_poly.pdbx_seq_one_letter_code
_entity_poly.pdbx_strand_id
1 'polypeptide(L)'
;SEMCIRDRSTNGDTSLGGEDFDAQLTDYIVKEFKKDNGIDLANDNLAVQRVREAAEKAKIELSSTMETDINLPFITADKTGPKHINMKLTRSKLEMLVGDFIAKTLSPCKQALKDAGVSASDISEVVLVGGMTRMPKVQETVKEFFGKEPHKGVNPDEVVALGAAIQGGVLQGDVKDVLLLDVTPLSLGIETLGGVTTKLIEKNTTIPTKKSQVFSTAEDNQAAVTIRVTQGEREMASDNKMLGTFNLEGIAPAPRGVPQIEVTFDIDANGIVSVSAKDKGTGKEQKITIQADGGLSEDDINKMVKEAEANKEADKKK
;
A
#
# COMPACT_ATOMS: atom_id res chain seq x y z
N SER A 1 12.63 27.46 12.42
CA SER A 1 11.32 26.81 12.43
C SER A 1 11.50 25.39 11.91
N GLU A 2 11.20 24.39 12.73
CA GLU A 2 11.22 23.00 12.30
C GLU A 2 10.18 22.79 11.22
N MET A 3 10.56 22.12 10.12
CA MET A 3 9.65 21.69 9.08
C MET A 3 8.95 20.41 9.56
N CYS A 4 7.67 20.48 9.87
CA CYS A 4 6.86 19.33 10.23
C CYS A 4 6.10 18.84 8.99
N ILE A 5 6.36 17.60 8.58
CA ILE A 5 5.63 16.90 7.52
C ILE A 5 4.71 15.90 8.21
N ARG A 6 3.43 15.91 7.85
CA ARG A 6 2.41 15.04 8.42
C ARG A 6 1.61 14.37 7.32
N ASP A 7 1.65 13.04 7.29
CA ASP A 7 0.79 12.26 6.43
C ASP A 7 -0.67 12.32 6.93
N ARG A 8 -1.61 12.28 5.99
CA ARG A 8 -3.05 12.30 6.27
C ARG A 8 -3.73 11.00 5.86
N SER A 9 -3.32 10.43 4.74
CA SER A 9 -3.79 9.13 4.27
C SER A 9 -2.82 8.54 3.25
N THR A 10 -2.86 7.25 3.09
CA THR A 10 -2.13 6.50 2.07
C THR A 10 -3.08 5.52 1.36
N ASN A 11 -2.86 5.29 0.08
CA ASN A 11 -3.55 4.25 -0.69
C ASN A 11 -2.73 3.91 -1.93
N GLY A 12 -2.83 2.66 -2.41
CA GLY A 12 -2.08 2.18 -3.56
C GLY A 12 -2.69 0.94 -4.20
N ASP A 13 -2.06 0.47 -5.27
CA ASP A 13 -2.29 -0.82 -5.89
C ASP A 13 -0.91 -1.48 -6.05
N THR A 14 -0.62 -2.51 -5.26
CA THR A 14 0.67 -3.19 -5.20
C THR A 14 0.93 -4.10 -6.39
N SER A 15 -0.13 -4.45 -7.12
CA SER A 15 -0.04 -5.32 -8.31
C SER A 15 0.14 -4.54 -9.60
N LEU A 16 0.09 -3.18 -9.56
CA LEU A 16 0.17 -2.34 -10.74
C LEU A 16 1.53 -1.63 -10.81
N GLY A 17 2.32 -1.95 -11.82
CA GLY A 17 3.64 -1.38 -12.02
C GLY A 17 4.09 -1.34 -13.46
N GLY A 18 5.33 -0.90 -13.72
CA GLY A 18 5.91 -0.80 -15.06
C GLY A 18 5.98 -2.14 -15.80
N GLU A 19 6.11 -3.25 -15.06
CA GLU A 19 6.16 -4.59 -15.64
C GLU A 19 4.84 -5.01 -16.31
N ASP A 20 3.69 -4.52 -15.84
CA ASP A 20 2.40 -4.79 -16.47
C ASP A 20 2.30 -4.13 -17.85
N PHE A 21 2.85 -2.93 -17.96
CA PHE A 21 2.96 -2.21 -19.23
C PHE A 21 3.89 -2.94 -20.21
N ASP A 22 5.04 -3.43 -19.71
CA ASP A 22 6.00 -4.20 -20.49
C ASP A 22 5.40 -5.53 -20.96
N ALA A 23 4.68 -6.22 -20.11
CA ALA A 23 3.99 -7.47 -20.44
C ALA A 23 2.93 -7.24 -21.52
N GLN A 24 2.11 -6.20 -21.39
CA GLN A 24 1.10 -5.85 -22.39
C GLN A 24 1.71 -5.52 -23.75
N LEU A 25 2.82 -4.78 -23.75
CA LEU A 25 3.54 -4.44 -24.97
C LEU A 25 4.24 -5.66 -25.57
N THR A 26 4.83 -6.52 -24.74
CA THR A 26 5.42 -7.81 -25.17
C THR A 26 4.37 -8.69 -25.85
N ASP A 27 3.20 -8.84 -25.25
CA ASP A 27 2.08 -9.58 -25.82
C ASP A 27 1.64 -9.03 -27.17
N TYR A 28 1.57 -7.72 -27.29
CA TYR A 28 1.26 -7.07 -28.56
C TYR A 28 2.30 -7.40 -29.63
N ILE A 29 3.60 -7.27 -29.34
CA ILE A 29 4.68 -7.55 -30.30
C ILE A 29 4.67 -9.02 -30.73
N VAL A 30 4.50 -9.95 -29.79
CA VAL A 30 4.42 -11.40 -30.08
C VAL A 30 3.21 -11.73 -30.97
N LYS A 31 2.05 -11.11 -30.70
CA LYS A 31 0.84 -11.29 -31.51
C LYS A 31 0.99 -10.76 -32.94
N GLU A 32 1.56 -9.58 -33.11
CA GLU A 32 1.83 -9.01 -34.44
C GLU A 32 2.85 -9.88 -35.21
N PHE A 33 3.92 -10.32 -34.55
CA PHE A 33 4.90 -11.22 -35.17
C PHE A 33 4.23 -12.55 -35.61
N LYS A 34 3.40 -13.14 -34.79
CA LYS A 34 2.64 -14.36 -35.10
C LYS A 34 1.72 -14.17 -36.30
N LYS A 35 1.06 -13.02 -36.38
CA LYS A 35 0.17 -12.66 -37.48
C LYS A 35 0.94 -12.55 -38.80
N ASP A 36 2.13 -11.95 -38.80
CA ASP A 36 2.91 -11.68 -39.98
C ASP A 36 3.73 -12.92 -40.46
N ASN A 37 4.18 -13.76 -39.52
CA ASN A 37 5.08 -14.86 -39.82
C ASN A 37 4.48 -16.26 -39.60
N GLY A 38 3.28 -16.35 -38.98
CA GLY A 38 2.64 -17.62 -38.62
C GLY A 38 3.35 -18.40 -37.52
N ILE A 39 4.36 -17.81 -36.85
CA ILE A 39 5.16 -18.44 -35.80
C ILE A 39 4.81 -17.85 -34.45
N ASP A 40 4.54 -18.72 -33.49
CA ASP A 40 4.26 -18.33 -32.11
C ASP A 40 5.54 -18.34 -31.27
N LEU A 41 5.97 -17.16 -30.82
CA LEU A 41 7.13 -17.01 -29.96
C LEU A 41 6.84 -17.30 -28.47
N ALA A 42 5.59 -17.47 -28.07
CA ALA A 42 5.20 -17.62 -26.65
C ALA A 42 5.85 -18.83 -25.97
N ASN A 43 6.24 -19.85 -26.72
CA ASN A 43 6.90 -21.06 -26.21
C ASN A 43 8.44 -21.01 -26.27
N ASP A 44 9.01 -19.92 -26.79
CA ASP A 44 10.47 -19.70 -26.82
C ASP A 44 10.84 -18.64 -25.76
N ASN A 45 11.25 -19.12 -24.59
CA ASN A 45 11.59 -18.24 -23.47
C ASN A 45 12.69 -17.23 -23.79
N LEU A 46 13.66 -17.62 -24.64
CA LEU A 46 14.76 -16.72 -25.02
C LEU A 46 14.24 -15.62 -25.95
N ALA A 47 13.39 -15.96 -26.92
CA ALA A 47 12.78 -14.98 -27.81
C ALA A 47 11.87 -14.04 -27.01
N VAL A 48 11.01 -14.56 -26.12
CA VAL A 48 10.14 -13.75 -25.26
C VAL A 48 10.94 -12.78 -24.40
N GLN A 49 12.06 -13.24 -23.80
CA GLN A 49 12.91 -12.36 -22.99
C GLN A 49 13.48 -11.20 -23.82
N ARG A 50 13.98 -11.48 -25.03
CA ARG A 50 14.48 -10.44 -25.92
C ARG A 50 13.39 -9.45 -26.35
N VAL A 51 12.17 -9.94 -26.58
CA VAL A 51 11.01 -9.08 -26.90
C VAL A 51 10.66 -8.20 -25.69
N ARG A 52 10.70 -8.76 -24.48
CA ARG A 52 10.41 -8.01 -23.24
C ARG A 52 11.40 -6.88 -23.01
N GLU A 53 12.70 -7.13 -23.17
CA GLU A 53 13.74 -6.10 -23.07
C GLU A 53 13.55 -4.99 -24.12
N ALA A 54 13.19 -5.36 -25.37
CA ALA A 54 12.91 -4.39 -26.42
C ALA A 54 11.62 -3.61 -26.14
N ALA A 55 10.60 -4.23 -25.54
CA ALA A 55 9.35 -3.60 -25.14
C ALA A 55 9.60 -2.55 -24.04
N GLU A 56 10.35 -2.89 -23.00
CA GLU A 56 10.74 -1.96 -21.94
C GLU A 56 11.51 -0.76 -22.49
N LYS A 57 12.52 -1.03 -23.35
CA LYS A 57 13.28 0.03 -23.99
C LYS A 57 12.38 0.94 -24.83
N ALA A 58 11.48 0.38 -25.64
CA ALA A 58 10.53 1.14 -26.45
C ALA A 58 9.58 1.99 -25.58
N LYS A 59 9.07 1.43 -24.47
CA LYS A 59 8.25 2.17 -23.49
C LYS A 59 9.00 3.40 -22.96
N ILE A 60 10.27 3.24 -22.58
CA ILE A 60 11.10 4.34 -22.05
C ILE A 60 11.33 5.40 -23.16
N GLU A 61 11.71 5.01 -24.37
CA GLU A 61 11.95 5.92 -25.47
C GLU A 61 10.68 6.72 -25.84
N LEU A 62 9.51 6.10 -25.83
CA LEU A 62 8.23 6.74 -26.12
C LEU A 62 7.79 7.75 -25.06
N SER A 63 8.46 7.83 -23.92
CA SER A 63 8.25 8.94 -22.96
C SER A 63 8.79 10.27 -23.51
N SER A 64 9.80 10.23 -24.40
CA SER A 64 10.42 11.43 -24.99
C SER A 64 10.17 11.59 -26.50
N THR A 65 9.94 10.48 -27.23
CA THR A 65 9.69 10.49 -28.68
C THR A 65 8.24 10.13 -29.01
N MET A 66 7.79 10.44 -30.22
CA MET A 66 6.43 10.09 -30.68
C MET A 66 6.38 8.72 -31.34
N GLU A 67 7.50 8.20 -31.80
CA GLU A 67 7.66 6.87 -32.37
C GLU A 67 9.04 6.29 -32.08
N THR A 68 9.14 4.97 -32.09
CA THR A 68 10.40 4.24 -31.96
C THR A 68 10.38 2.99 -32.83
N ASP A 69 11.57 2.49 -33.18
CA ASP A 69 11.73 1.26 -33.94
C ASP A 69 12.12 0.09 -33.02
N ILE A 70 11.37 -1.01 -33.12
CA ILE A 70 11.70 -2.27 -32.47
C ILE A 70 12.37 -3.16 -33.52
N ASN A 71 13.65 -3.39 -33.34
CA ASN A 71 14.46 -4.20 -34.27
C ASN A 71 15.15 -5.33 -33.52
N LEU A 72 14.69 -6.56 -33.73
CA LEU A 72 15.23 -7.78 -33.12
C LEU A 72 15.64 -8.74 -34.23
N PRO A 73 16.89 -8.68 -34.67
CA PRO A 73 17.40 -9.61 -35.67
C PRO A 73 17.51 -11.03 -35.12
N PHE A 74 17.29 -12.02 -35.97
CA PHE A 74 17.42 -13.45 -35.63
C PHE A 74 16.63 -13.84 -34.38
N ILE A 75 15.35 -13.45 -34.33
CA ILE A 75 14.50 -13.76 -33.15
C ILE A 75 14.12 -15.24 -33.12
N THR A 76 13.94 -15.84 -34.28
CA THR A 76 13.69 -17.27 -34.47
C THR A 76 14.08 -17.68 -35.91
N ALA A 77 13.89 -18.96 -36.28
CA ALA A 77 14.09 -19.48 -37.62
C ALA A 77 13.04 -20.54 -37.95
N ASP A 78 12.67 -20.64 -39.22
CA ASP A 78 11.87 -21.73 -39.79
C ASP A 78 12.54 -22.35 -41.00
N LYS A 79 11.81 -23.19 -41.74
CA LYS A 79 12.31 -23.86 -42.95
C LYS A 79 12.70 -22.87 -44.07
N THR A 80 12.23 -21.64 -44.01
CA THR A 80 12.53 -20.58 -44.99
C THR A 80 13.73 -19.72 -44.58
N GLY A 81 14.28 -19.93 -43.35
CA GLY A 81 15.43 -19.21 -42.84
C GLY A 81 15.16 -18.39 -41.58
N PRO A 82 16.10 -17.54 -41.20
CA PRO A 82 15.96 -16.70 -40.01
C PRO A 82 14.84 -15.69 -40.15
N LYS A 83 14.18 -15.42 -39.02
CA LYS A 83 13.10 -14.41 -38.87
C LYS A 83 13.54 -13.29 -37.96
N HIS A 84 13.06 -12.10 -38.23
CA HIS A 84 13.40 -10.89 -37.53
C HIS A 84 12.12 -10.14 -37.12
N ILE A 85 12.16 -9.41 -36.02
CA ILE A 85 11.14 -8.41 -35.71
C ILE A 85 11.70 -7.06 -36.19
N ASN A 86 10.96 -6.39 -37.02
CA ASN A 86 11.22 -5.01 -37.42
C ASN A 86 9.89 -4.29 -37.52
N MET A 87 9.55 -3.51 -36.49
CA MET A 87 8.27 -2.81 -36.42
C MET A 87 8.44 -1.42 -35.84
N LYS A 88 7.59 -0.49 -36.29
CA LYS A 88 7.46 0.82 -35.68
C LYS A 88 6.37 0.80 -34.63
N LEU A 89 6.66 1.42 -33.47
CA LEU A 89 5.71 1.63 -32.40
C LEU A 89 5.54 3.12 -32.16
N THR A 90 4.30 3.59 -32.19
CA THR A 90 3.98 4.99 -31.86
C THR A 90 3.55 5.12 -30.39
N ARG A 91 3.79 6.31 -29.81
CA ARG A 91 3.30 6.65 -28.46
C ARG A 91 1.79 6.43 -28.36
N SER A 92 1.01 6.88 -29.32
CA SER A 92 -0.46 6.70 -29.32
C SER A 92 -0.86 5.23 -29.29
N LYS A 93 -0.11 4.35 -29.97
CA LYS A 93 -0.36 2.90 -29.94
C LYS A 93 -0.06 2.34 -28.55
N LEU A 94 1.06 2.72 -27.94
CA LEU A 94 1.38 2.32 -26.57
C LEU A 94 0.29 2.79 -25.60
N GLU A 95 -0.08 4.07 -25.63
CA GLU A 95 -1.11 4.65 -24.76
C GLU A 95 -2.46 3.94 -24.90
N MET A 96 -2.83 3.54 -26.12
CA MET A 96 -4.04 2.74 -26.35
C MET A 96 -3.95 1.35 -25.70
N LEU A 97 -2.79 0.69 -25.77
CA LEU A 97 -2.58 -0.64 -25.22
C LEU A 97 -2.63 -0.66 -23.69
N VAL A 98 -2.15 0.41 -23.04
CA VAL A 98 -1.99 0.46 -21.57
C VAL A 98 -2.99 1.40 -20.88
N GLY A 99 -3.95 1.93 -21.62
CA GLY A 99 -4.92 2.92 -21.10
C GLY A 99 -5.69 2.45 -19.85
N ASP A 100 -6.06 1.17 -19.81
CA ASP A 100 -6.76 0.59 -18.67
C ASP A 100 -5.89 0.58 -17.38
N PHE A 101 -4.59 0.35 -17.52
CA PHE A 101 -3.67 0.41 -16.37
C PHE A 101 -3.54 1.83 -15.85
N ILE A 102 -3.44 2.82 -16.74
CA ILE A 102 -3.40 4.23 -16.35
C ILE A 102 -4.70 4.63 -15.65
N ALA A 103 -5.86 4.22 -16.18
CA ALA A 103 -7.15 4.52 -15.56
C ALA A 103 -7.30 3.92 -14.14
N LYS A 104 -6.74 2.72 -13.91
CA LYS A 104 -6.74 2.08 -12.58
C LYS A 104 -6.03 2.91 -11.51
N THR A 105 -5.02 3.71 -11.87
CA THR A 105 -4.27 4.56 -10.91
C THR A 105 -5.15 5.63 -10.25
N LEU A 106 -6.25 6.02 -10.86
CA LEU A 106 -7.16 7.03 -10.31
C LEU A 106 -7.98 6.54 -9.12
N SER A 107 -8.22 5.23 -9.01
CA SER A 107 -8.99 4.67 -7.89
C SER A 107 -8.30 4.89 -6.54
N PRO A 108 -7.01 4.53 -6.38
CA PRO A 108 -6.25 4.85 -5.17
C PRO A 108 -6.20 6.35 -4.85
N CYS A 109 -6.04 7.20 -5.86
CA CYS A 109 -6.05 8.66 -5.66
C CYS A 109 -7.38 9.15 -5.08
N LYS A 110 -8.51 8.70 -5.63
CA LYS A 110 -9.85 9.03 -5.11
C LYS A 110 -10.04 8.54 -3.68
N GLN A 111 -9.59 7.32 -3.39
CA GLN A 111 -9.72 6.75 -2.05
C GLN A 111 -8.86 7.51 -1.04
N ALA A 112 -7.61 7.85 -1.39
CA ALA A 112 -6.74 8.63 -0.51
C ALA A 112 -7.31 10.01 -0.18
N LEU A 113 -7.87 10.72 -1.16
CA LEU A 113 -8.55 12.00 -0.94
C LEU A 113 -9.75 11.84 0.01
N LYS A 114 -10.58 10.82 -0.22
CA LYS A 114 -11.73 10.51 0.62
C LYS A 114 -11.30 10.22 2.08
N ASP A 115 -10.28 9.39 2.26
CA ASP A 115 -9.77 9.01 3.58
C ASP A 115 -9.14 10.21 4.31
N ALA A 116 -8.50 11.12 3.59
CA ALA A 116 -7.95 12.36 4.12
C ALA A 116 -9.01 13.43 4.42
N GLY A 117 -10.24 13.25 3.93
CA GLY A 117 -11.32 14.22 4.07
C GLY A 117 -11.07 15.53 3.29
N VAL A 118 -10.42 15.43 2.12
CA VAL A 118 -10.11 16.59 1.26
C VAL A 118 -10.56 16.32 -0.18
N SER A 119 -10.77 17.39 -0.93
CA SER A 119 -11.05 17.33 -2.37
C SER A 119 -9.78 17.52 -3.20
N ALA A 120 -9.81 17.19 -4.48
CA ALA A 120 -8.68 17.40 -5.39
C ALA A 120 -8.29 18.90 -5.48
N SER A 121 -9.24 19.82 -5.32
CA SER A 121 -8.99 21.27 -5.32
C SER A 121 -8.22 21.75 -4.09
N ASP A 122 -8.31 21.04 -2.96
CA ASP A 122 -7.61 21.39 -1.72
C ASP A 122 -6.13 20.98 -1.74
N ILE A 123 -5.72 20.17 -2.73
CA ILE A 123 -4.33 19.79 -2.91
C ILE A 123 -3.53 20.96 -3.47
N SER A 124 -2.52 21.43 -2.74
CA SER A 124 -1.67 22.54 -3.16
C SER A 124 -0.75 22.14 -4.30
N GLU A 125 -0.07 21.01 -4.17
CA GLU A 125 0.88 20.49 -5.15
C GLU A 125 0.70 18.98 -5.34
N VAL A 126 0.99 18.50 -6.55
CA VAL A 126 1.03 17.09 -6.91
C VAL A 126 2.45 16.74 -7.32
N VAL A 127 3.11 15.88 -6.56
CA VAL A 127 4.49 15.47 -6.83
C VAL A 127 4.46 14.05 -7.39
N LEU A 128 5.02 13.88 -8.60
CA LEU A 128 5.14 12.59 -9.25
C LEU A 128 6.48 11.95 -8.92
N VAL A 129 6.44 10.69 -8.49
CA VAL A 129 7.64 9.90 -8.14
C VAL A 129 7.62 8.54 -8.84
N GLY A 130 8.81 7.97 -9.09
CA GLY A 130 8.98 6.71 -9.80
C GLY A 130 9.04 6.86 -11.33
N GLY A 131 9.81 5.99 -12.00
CA GLY A 131 10.09 6.06 -13.43
C GLY A 131 8.86 6.06 -14.34
N MET A 132 7.79 5.34 -13.96
CA MET A 132 6.55 5.29 -14.74
C MET A 132 5.83 6.63 -14.85
N THR A 133 6.05 7.54 -13.92
CA THR A 133 5.48 8.89 -13.97
C THR A 133 6.08 9.80 -15.05
N ARG A 134 7.16 9.33 -15.73
CA ARG A 134 7.71 10.00 -16.90
C ARG A 134 6.82 9.87 -18.14
N MET A 135 5.92 8.88 -18.15
CA MET A 135 5.00 8.65 -19.26
C MET A 135 4.04 9.84 -19.44
N PRO A 136 4.00 10.48 -20.63
CA PRO A 136 3.18 11.66 -20.86
C PRO A 136 1.71 11.45 -20.53
N LYS A 137 1.13 10.29 -20.86
CA LYS A 137 -0.27 9.98 -20.59
C LYS A 137 -0.57 9.87 -19.09
N VAL A 138 0.36 9.38 -18.29
CA VAL A 138 0.23 9.38 -16.81
C VAL A 138 0.18 10.82 -16.29
N GLN A 139 1.10 11.69 -16.75
CA GLN A 139 1.13 13.09 -16.35
C GLN A 139 -0.15 13.84 -16.74
N GLU A 140 -0.64 13.62 -17.96
CA GLU A 140 -1.89 14.19 -18.46
C GLU A 140 -3.09 13.74 -17.60
N THR A 141 -3.20 12.44 -17.32
CA THR A 141 -4.30 11.88 -16.52
C THR A 141 -4.30 12.45 -15.10
N VAL A 142 -3.11 12.60 -14.49
CA VAL A 142 -2.97 13.21 -13.15
C VAL A 142 -3.33 14.69 -13.19
N LYS A 143 -2.87 15.41 -14.22
CA LYS A 143 -3.24 16.83 -14.41
C LYS A 143 -4.74 17.01 -14.55
N GLU A 144 -5.41 16.20 -15.36
CA GLU A 144 -6.86 16.23 -15.54
C GLU A 144 -7.59 15.95 -14.23
N PHE A 145 -7.13 14.94 -13.47
CA PHE A 145 -7.76 14.54 -12.22
C PHE A 145 -7.65 15.60 -11.12
N PHE A 146 -6.49 16.21 -10.94
CA PHE A 146 -6.25 17.22 -9.90
C PHE A 146 -6.50 18.65 -10.37
N GLY A 147 -6.72 18.87 -11.66
CA GLY A 147 -6.95 20.20 -12.24
C GLY A 147 -5.73 21.11 -12.21
N LYS A 148 -4.52 20.57 -12.05
CA LYS A 148 -3.25 21.33 -11.99
C LYS A 148 -2.06 20.54 -12.51
N GLU A 149 -1.03 21.27 -12.97
CA GLU A 149 0.22 20.67 -13.42
C GLU A 149 0.93 19.97 -12.26
N PRO A 150 1.42 18.72 -12.47
CA PRO A 150 2.32 18.09 -11.53
C PRO A 150 3.62 18.86 -11.35
N HIS A 151 4.15 18.87 -10.13
CA HIS A 151 5.42 19.51 -9.81
C HIS A 151 6.58 18.85 -10.57
N LYS A 152 7.43 19.69 -11.21
CA LYS A 152 8.55 19.23 -12.05
C LYS A 152 9.93 19.45 -11.42
N GLY A 153 9.98 19.89 -10.17
CA GLY A 153 11.23 20.27 -9.49
C GLY A 153 12.04 19.12 -8.90
N VAL A 154 11.56 17.88 -8.99
CA VAL A 154 12.23 16.70 -8.45
C VAL A 154 12.52 15.68 -9.54
N ASN A 155 13.65 14.95 -9.41
CA ASN A 155 13.91 13.80 -10.26
C ASN A 155 13.06 12.59 -9.76
N PRO A 156 12.08 12.12 -10.54
CA PRO A 156 11.19 11.06 -10.10
C PRO A 156 11.89 9.71 -9.84
N ASP A 157 13.06 9.47 -10.40
CA ASP A 157 13.82 8.22 -10.22
C ASP A 157 14.66 8.22 -8.94
N GLU A 158 15.07 9.40 -8.46
CA GLU A 158 16.04 9.54 -7.36
C GLU A 158 15.41 10.07 -6.07
N VAL A 159 14.29 10.79 -6.16
CA VAL A 159 13.72 11.54 -5.03
C VAL A 159 13.36 10.64 -3.84
N VAL A 160 12.92 9.40 -4.07
CA VAL A 160 12.60 8.45 -3.00
C VAL A 160 13.86 8.02 -2.25
N ALA A 161 14.94 7.71 -2.99
CA ALA A 161 16.22 7.37 -2.37
C ALA A 161 16.81 8.55 -1.58
N LEU A 162 16.68 9.77 -2.10
CA LEU A 162 17.08 10.98 -1.39
C LEU A 162 16.27 11.19 -0.12
N GLY A 163 14.95 11.01 -0.17
CA GLY A 163 14.08 11.10 0.99
C GLY A 163 14.40 10.04 2.05
N ALA A 164 14.69 8.82 1.64
CA ALA A 164 15.12 7.75 2.54
C ALA A 164 16.46 8.08 3.23
N ALA A 165 17.41 8.68 2.50
CA ALA A 165 18.69 9.12 3.08
C ALA A 165 18.48 10.24 4.11
N ILE A 166 17.61 11.22 3.83
CA ILE A 166 17.25 12.29 4.76
C ILE A 166 16.60 11.70 6.02
N GLN A 167 15.65 10.77 5.87
CA GLN A 167 15.01 10.10 7.00
C GLN A 167 16.00 9.30 7.83
N GLY A 168 16.98 8.63 7.20
CA GLY A 168 18.09 7.98 7.89
C GLY A 168 18.89 8.96 8.75
N GLY A 169 19.20 10.14 8.22
CA GLY A 169 19.86 11.22 8.96
C GLY A 169 19.03 11.75 10.14
N VAL A 170 17.70 11.85 9.99
CA VAL A 170 16.78 12.20 11.08
C VAL A 170 16.83 11.16 12.20
N LEU A 171 16.78 9.87 11.86
CA LEU A 171 16.82 8.77 12.83
C LEU A 171 18.17 8.68 13.57
N GLN A 172 19.28 9.05 12.91
CA GLN A 172 20.60 9.14 13.53
C GLN A 172 20.82 10.42 14.36
N GLY A 173 19.93 11.41 14.22
CA GLY A 173 20.02 12.69 14.90
C GLY A 173 20.91 13.73 14.20
N ASP A 174 21.38 13.43 12.98
CA ASP A 174 22.20 14.34 12.16
C ASP A 174 21.36 15.46 11.51
N VAL A 175 20.13 15.14 11.16
CA VAL A 175 19.14 16.08 10.61
C VAL A 175 18.07 16.36 11.67
N LYS A 176 17.95 17.62 12.08
CA LYS A 176 17.01 18.04 13.16
C LYS A 176 15.89 18.95 12.71
N ASP A 177 15.96 19.44 11.47
CA ASP A 177 15.04 20.45 10.96
C ASP A 177 13.82 19.86 10.23
N VAL A 178 13.75 18.53 10.11
CA VAL A 178 12.68 17.80 9.44
C VAL A 178 12.08 16.76 10.38
N LEU A 179 10.77 16.78 10.56
CA LEU A 179 10.00 15.77 11.28
C LEU A 179 8.94 15.20 10.34
N LEU A 180 9.06 13.91 10.01
CA LEU A 180 8.05 13.16 9.29
C LEU A 180 7.14 12.43 10.30
N LEU A 181 5.84 12.69 10.22
CA LEU A 181 4.82 12.00 11.00
C LEU A 181 3.98 11.13 10.06
N ASP A 182 4.15 9.84 10.18
CA ASP A 182 3.43 8.83 9.40
C ASP A 182 2.04 8.53 10.01
N VAL A 183 1.25 7.69 9.36
CA VAL A 183 -0.07 7.26 9.82
C VAL A 183 -0.19 5.73 9.86
N THR A 184 -1.05 5.23 10.72
CA THR A 184 -1.39 3.80 10.76
C THR A 184 -2.20 3.42 9.51
N PRO A 185 -1.85 2.35 8.78
CA PRO A 185 -2.56 1.96 7.55
C PRO A 185 -3.92 1.32 7.81
N LEU A 186 -4.10 0.70 8.98
CA LEU A 186 -5.32 0.02 9.43
C LEU A 186 -5.59 0.32 10.90
N SER A 187 -6.87 0.22 11.30
CA SER A 187 -7.26 0.33 12.71
C SER A 187 -6.69 -0.81 13.55
N LEU A 188 -6.32 -0.51 14.77
CA LEU A 188 -5.81 -1.44 15.77
C LEU A 188 -6.79 -1.50 16.97
N GLY A 189 -7.04 -2.70 17.45
CA GLY A 189 -7.97 -2.91 18.53
C GLY A 189 -7.78 -4.26 19.23
N ILE A 190 -8.70 -4.58 20.11
CA ILE A 190 -8.76 -5.87 20.79
C ILE A 190 -10.12 -6.54 20.58
N GLU A 191 -10.11 -7.86 20.65
CA GLU A 191 -11.36 -8.64 20.74
C GLU A 191 -12.02 -8.41 22.09
N THR A 192 -13.30 -8.11 22.08
CA THR A 192 -14.14 -7.92 23.27
C THR A 192 -15.29 -8.91 23.30
N LEU A 193 -16.14 -8.82 24.33
CA LEU A 193 -17.27 -9.73 24.52
C LEU A 193 -18.13 -9.85 23.25
N GLY A 194 -18.45 -11.08 22.86
CA GLY A 194 -19.18 -11.37 21.62
C GLY A 194 -18.31 -11.50 20.38
N GLY A 195 -16.96 -11.49 20.51
CA GLY A 195 -16.03 -11.61 19.38
C GLY A 195 -15.90 -10.34 18.54
N VAL A 196 -16.35 -9.20 19.08
CA VAL A 196 -16.32 -7.91 18.37
C VAL A 196 -14.97 -7.23 18.56
N THR A 197 -14.47 -6.56 17.52
CA THR A 197 -13.28 -5.70 17.61
C THR A 197 -13.63 -4.34 18.18
N THR A 198 -13.07 -4.02 19.36
CA THR A 198 -13.07 -2.65 19.87
C THR A 198 -11.82 -1.93 19.43
N LYS A 199 -11.97 -0.94 18.55
CA LYS A 199 -10.85 -0.16 18.01
C LYS A 199 -10.36 0.85 19.05
N LEU A 200 -9.06 0.87 19.33
CA LEU A 200 -8.41 1.87 20.18
C LEU A 200 -7.68 2.91 19.33
N ILE A 201 -7.10 2.49 18.22
CA ILE A 201 -6.44 3.39 17.27
C ILE A 201 -7.11 3.21 15.92
N GLU A 202 -7.69 4.28 15.41
CA GLU A 202 -8.35 4.30 14.11
C GLU A 202 -7.32 4.34 12.96
N LYS A 203 -7.68 3.79 11.81
CA LYS A 203 -6.96 3.94 10.55
C LYS A 203 -6.60 5.41 10.29
N ASN A 204 -5.44 5.66 9.71
CA ASN A 204 -4.89 6.98 9.41
C ASN A 204 -4.65 7.88 10.65
N THR A 205 -4.49 7.29 11.83
CA THR A 205 -4.01 8.02 13.00
C THR A 205 -2.52 8.31 12.87
N THR A 206 -2.13 9.57 13.06
CA THR A 206 -0.71 9.98 13.03
C THR A 206 0.08 9.29 14.14
N ILE A 207 1.26 8.77 13.82
CA ILE A 207 2.20 8.18 14.76
C ILE A 207 3.42 9.11 14.97
N PRO A 208 4.07 9.10 16.14
CA PRO A 208 3.79 8.25 17.31
C PRO A 208 2.46 8.61 17.98
N THR A 209 1.81 7.61 18.58
CA THR A 209 0.54 7.80 19.28
C THR A 209 0.39 6.82 20.43
N LYS A 210 -0.37 7.23 21.45
CA LYS A 210 -0.71 6.41 22.61
C LYS A 210 -2.17 6.57 22.95
N LYS A 211 -2.89 5.45 23.08
CA LYS A 211 -4.30 5.40 23.45
C LYS A 211 -4.54 4.33 24.49
N SER A 212 -5.37 4.65 25.48
CA SER A 212 -5.74 3.72 26.54
C SER A 212 -7.25 3.69 26.69
N GLN A 213 -7.78 2.51 27.00
CA GLN A 213 -9.19 2.32 27.33
C GLN A 213 -9.32 1.29 28.45
N VAL A 214 -10.27 1.51 29.34
CA VAL A 214 -10.55 0.60 30.45
C VAL A 214 -11.63 -0.39 30.04
N PHE A 215 -11.34 -1.66 30.27
CA PHE A 215 -12.22 -2.79 30.08
C PHE A 215 -12.47 -3.49 31.43
N SER A 216 -13.32 -4.50 31.45
CA SER A 216 -13.61 -5.27 32.65
C SER A 216 -13.72 -6.76 32.35
N THR A 217 -13.91 -7.57 33.38
CA THR A 217 -14.15 -9.02 33.27
C THR A 217 -15.56 -9.32 32.78
N ALA A 218 -15.71 -10.40 32.02
CA ALA A 218 -16.99 -10.89 31.49
C ALA A 218 -17.73 -11.83 32.47
N GLU A 219 -16.99 -12.46 33.39
CA GLU A 219 -17.51 -13.45 34.32
C GLU A 219 -17.18 -13.07 35.80
N ASP A 220 -17.98 -13.61 36.74
CA ASP A 220 -17.72 -13.44 38.16
C ASP A 220 -16.47 -14.23 38.57
N ASN A 221 -15.63 -13.61 39.43
CA ASN A 221 -14.38 -14.17 39.93
C ASN A 221 -13.39 -14.61 38.86
N GLN A 222 -13.41 -13.97 37.68
CA GLN A 222 -12.48 -14.22 36.58
C GLN A 222 -11.07 -13.82 36.99
N ALA A 223 -10.16 -14.79 37.11
CA ALA A 223 -8.79 -14.60 37.60
C ALA A 223 -7.79 -14.14 36.52
N ALA A 224 -8.19 -14.22 35.28
CA ALA A 224 -7.35 -13.82 34.13
C ALA A 224 -8.20 -13.27 33.00
N VAL A 225 -7.61 -12.41 32.17
CA VAL A 225 -8.17 -11.95 30.89
C VAL A 225 -7.19 -12.22 29.76
N THR A 226 -7.71 -12.71 28.65
CA THR A 226 -6.95 -12.89 27.41
C THR A 226 -7.12 -11.67 26.54
N ILE A 227 -6.03 -10.99 26.22
CA ILE A 227 -6.00 -9.84 25.31
C ILE A 227 -5.61 -10.36 23.91
N ARG A 228 -6.53 -10.27 22.97
CA ARG A 228 -6.31 -10.61 21.57
C ARG A 228 -6.24 -9.34 20.76
N VAL A 229 -5.05 -9.04 20.23
CA VAL A 229 -4.78 -7.81 19.48
C VAL A 229 -5.09 -8.06 18.00
N THR A 230 -5.94 -7.20 17.43
CA THR A 230 -6.41 -7.32 16.04
C THR A 230 -6.09 -6.06 15.23
N GLN A 231 -5.94 -6.24 13.93
CA GLN A 231 -5.73 -5.18 12.95
C GLN A 231 -6.72 -5.35 11.80
N GLY A 232 -7.45 -4.30 11.47
CA GLY A 232 -8.41 -4.30 10.36
C GLY A 232 -9.63 -3.45 10.62
N GLU A 233 -10.53 -3.43 9.64
CA GLU A 233 -11.69 -2.55 9.61
C GLU A 233 -13.02 -3.29 9.85
N ARG A 234 -13.00 -4.63 9.95
CA ARG A 234 -14.20 -5.45 10.19
C ARG A 234 -14.65 -5.35 11.64
N GLU A 235 -15.96 -5.49 11.87
CA GLU A 235 -16.53 -5.46 13.23
C GLU A 235 -16.19 -6.71 14.04
N MET A 236 -16.20 -7.89 13.39
CA MET A 236 -15.84 -9.14 14.07
C MET A 236 -14.32 -9.33 14.10
N ALA A 237 -13.79 -9.70 15.27
CA ALA A 237 -12.36 -9.94 15.45
C ALA A 237 -11.82 -11.08 14.59
N SER A 238 -12.63 -12.12 14.34
CA SER A 238 -12.30 -13.24 13.47
C SER A 238 -12.09 -12.87 12.00
N ASP A 239 -12.66 -11.75 11.57
CA ASP A 239 -12.61 -11.24 10.21
C ASP A 239 -11.44 -10.23 10.02
N ASN A 240 -10.70 -9.95 11.07
CA ASN A 240 -9.52 -9.09 11.10
C ASN A 240 -8.23 -9.91 11.27
N LYS A 241 -7.08 -9.31 11.00
CA LYS A 241 -5.80 -9.95 11.23
C LYS A 241 -5.49 -9.99 12.73
N MET A 242 -5.21 -11.20 13.26
CA MET A 242 -4.68 -11.37 14.60
C MET A 242 -3.19 -11.02 14.61
N LEU A 243 -2.80 -10.02 15.41
CA LEU A 243 -1.42 -9.59 15.56
C LEU A 243 -0.70 -10.31 16.71
N GLY A 244 -1.43 -10.64 17.76
CA GLY A 244 -0.86 -11.32 18.92
C GLY A 244 -1.91 -11.56 20.02
N THR A 245 -1.53 -12.41 20.97
CA THR A 245 -2.35 -12.76 22.10
C THR A 245 -1.49 -12.84 23.37
N PHE A 246 -1.97 -12.31 24.47
CA PHE A 246 -1.33 -12.47 25.79
C PHE A 246 -2.35 -12.48 26.91
N ASN A 247 -1.98 -13.02 28.06
CA ASN A 247 -2.87 -13.15 29.22
C ASN A 247 -2.41 -12.22 30.34
N LEU A 248 -3.34 -11.51 30.95
CA LEU A 248 -3.15 -10.85 32.21
C LEU A 248 -3.77 -11.73 33.32
N GLU A 249 -2.93 -12.23 34.17
CA GLU A 249 -3.31 -13.17 35.26
C GLU A 249 -3.26 -12.51 36.63
N GLY A 250 -3.94 -13.13 37.60
CA GLY A 250 -3.93 -12.73 39.00
C GLY A 250 -4.78 -11.49 39.27
N ILE A 251 -5.88 -11.36 38.56
CA ILE A 251 -6.95 -10.43 38.86
C ILE A 251 -7.63 -10.88 40.18
N ALA A 252 -7.88 -9.94 41.09
CA ALA A 252 -8.53 -10.24 42.32
C ALA A 252 -9.99 -10.71 42.09
N PRO A 253 -10.46 -11.75 42.82
CA PRO A 253 -11.85 -12.20 42.71
C PRO A 253 -12.83 -11.04 42.97
N ALA A 254 -13.73 -10.80 42.02
CA ALA A 254 -14.74 -9.77 42.07
C ALA A 254 -15.93 -10.11 41.14
N PRO A 255 -17.11 -9.54 41.34
CA PRO A 255 -18.19 -9.65 40.37
C PRO A 255 -17.77 -9.14 38.98
N ARG A 256 -18.34 -9.71 37.92
CA ARG A 256 -18.14 -9.24 36.54
C ARG A 256 -18.40 -7.74 36.42
N GLY A 257 -17.61 -7.05 35.61
CA GLY A 257 -17.74 -5.61 35.41
C GLY A 257 -17.07 -4.74 36.48
N VAL A 258 -16.58 -5.31 37.58
CA VAL A 258 -15.94 -4.56 38.69
C VAL A 258 -14.43 -4.35 38.46
N PRO A 259 -13.63 -5.37 38.06
CA PRO A 259 -12.21 -5.17 37.77
C PRO A 259 -12.01 -4.16 36.65
N GLN A 260 -10.99 -3.30 36.80
CA GLN A 260 -10.62 -2.29 35.80
C GLN A 260 -9.33 -2.67 35.15
N ILE A 261 -9.43 -3.16 33.91
CA ILE A 261 -8.29 -3.55 33.10
C ILE A 261 -8.01 -2.46 32.06
N GLU A 262 -6.98 -1.68 32.29
CA GLU A 262 -6.55 -0.65 31.34
C GLU A 262 -5.69 -1.26 30.25
N VAL A 263 -6.20 -1.24 29.01
CA VAL A 263 -5.45 -1.65 27.82
C VAL A 263 -4.90 -0.41 27.14
N THR A 264 -3.58 -0.40 26.91
CA THR A 264 -2.86 0.70 26.29
C THR A 264 -2.19 0.23 25.03
N PHE A 265 -2.44 0.93 23.94
CA PHE A 265 -1.69 0.85 22.68
C PHE A 265 -0.71 2.02 22.62
N ASP A 266 0.56 1.72 22.40
CA ASP A 266 1.64 2.69 22.28
C ASP A 266 2.41 2.39 20.99
N ILE A 267 2.33 3.28 20.00
CA ILE A 267 2.97 3.15 18.70
C ILE A 267 4.06 4.20 18.61
N ASP A 268 5.28 3.76 18.39
CA ASP A 268 6.42 4.66 18.22
C ASP A 268 6.50 5.26 16.79
N ALA A 269 7.46 6.16 16.56
CA ALA A 269 7.67 6.80 15.27
C ALA A 269 8.08 5.81 14.14
N ASN A 270 8.55 4.62 14.50
CA ASN A 270 8.93 3.56 13.56
C ASN A 270 7.76 2.59 13.26
N GLY A 271 6.57 2.85 13.83
CA GLY A 271 5.42 2.00 13.67
C GLY A 271 5.42 0.73 14.54
N ILE A 272 6.33 0.61 15.51
CA ILE A 272 6.35 -0.52 16.43
C ILE A 272 5.22 -0.35 17.45
N VAL A 273 4.32 -1.33 17.51
CA VAL A 273 3.17 -1.35 18.41
C VAL A 273 3.52 -2.09 19.69
N SER A 274 3.36 -1.43 20.82
CA SER A 274 3.38 -2.05 22.14
C SER A 274 1.98 -2.04 22.73
N VAL A 275 1.48 -3.20 23.13
CA VAL A 275 0.18 -3.33 23.78
C VAL A 275 0.39 -3.83 25.19
N SER A 276 -0.11 -3.10 26.19
CA SER A 276 -0.11 -3.52 27.58
C SER A 276 -1.52 -3.60 28.15
N ALA A 277 -1.71 -4.50 29.10
CA ALA A 277 -2.92 -4.61 29.90
C ALA A 277 -2.53 -4.55 31.38
N LYS A 278 -3.17 -3.66 32.13
CA LYS A 278 -2.89 -3.44 33.56
C LYS A 278 -4.18 -3.51 34.38
N ASP A 279 -4.20 -4.38 35.36
CA ASP A 279 -5.24 -4.37 36.39
C ASP A 279 -4.98 -3.22 37.36
N LYS A 280 -5.89 -2.24 37.40
CA LYS A 280 -5.79 -1.07 38.31
C LYS A 280 -5.93 -1.43 39.78
N GLY A 281 -6.61 -2.53 40.10
CA GLY A 281 -6.81 -2.99 41.48
C GLY A 281 -5.56 -3.64 42.04
N THR A 282 -4.90 -4.54 41.32
CA THR A 282 -3.71 -5.29 41.80
C THR A 282 -2.41 -4.66 41.37
N GLY A 283 -2.43 -3.78 40.35
CA GLY A 283 -1.25 -3.19 39.73
C GLY A 283 -0.49 -4.14 38.80
N LYS A 284 -0.95 -5.38 38.60
CA LYS A 284 -0.34 -6.35 37.68
C LYS A 284 -0.48 -5.88 36.26
N GLU A 285 0.59 -6.09 35.49
CA GLU A 285 0.68 -5.65 34.08
C GLU A 285 1.35 -6.72 33.24
N GLN A 286 0.86 -6.88 32.00
CA GLN A 286 1.49 -7.68 30.93
C GLN A 286 1.57 -6.86 29.67
N LYS A 287 2.59 -7.13 28.86
CA LYS A 287 2.88 -6.37 27.63
C LYS A 287 3.34 -7.31 26.51
N ILE A 288 2.92 -6.98 25.29
CA ILE A 288 3.46 -7.57 24.05
C ILE A 288 3.97 -6.43 23.14
N THR A 289 5.03 -6.71 22.40
CA THR A 289 5.55 -5.80 21.37
C THR A 289 5.40 -6.46 20.01
N ILE A 290 4.80 -5.76 19.06
CA ILE A 290 4.44 -6.25 17.73
C ILE A 290 5.02 -5.27 16.72
N GLN A 291 5.63 -5.75 15.63
CA GLN A 291 5.95 -4.88 14.50
C GLN A 291 4.66 -4.48 13.80
N ALA A 292 4.49 -3.19 13.51
CA ALA A 292 3.21 -2.62 13.06
C ALA A 292 2.74 -3.12 11.70
N ASP A 293 3.68 -3.44 10.82
CA ASP A 293 3.39 -4.01 9.50
C ASP A 293 3.03 -5.50 9.56
N GLY A 294 3.36 -6.18 10.69
CA GLY A 294 2.96 -7.58 10.97
C GLY A 294 3.14 -8.54 9.80
N GLY A 295 3.93 -8.16 8.79
CA GLY A 295 4.08 -8.90 7.54
C GLY A 295 2.85 -8.82 6.62
N LEU A 296 1.95 -7.85 6.79
CA LEU A 296 0.90 -7.56 5.80
C LEU A 296 1.54 -6.86 4.59
N SER A 297 1.30 -7.40 3.41
CA SER A 297 1.54 -6.67 2.18
C SER A 297 0.51 -5.56 2.01
N GLU A 298 0.83 -4.55 1.19
CA GLU A 298 -0.18 -3.52 0.83
C GLU A 298 -1.42 -4.14 0.17
N ASP A 299 -1.26 -5.25 -0.58
CA ASP A 299 -2.38 -6.01 -1.14
C ASP A 299 -3.29 -6.57 -0.06
N ASP A 300 -2.72 -7.12 1.02
CA ASP A 300 -3.50 -7.60 2.15
C ASP A 300 -4.24 -6.44 2.83
N ILE A 301 -3.58 -5.29 3.00
CA ILE A 301 -4.19 -4.08 3.57
C ILE A 301 -5.36 -3.61 2.70
N ASN A 302 -5.15 -3.48 1.40
CA ASN A 302 -6.17 -3.04 0.45
C ASN A 302 -7.33 -4.04 0.36
N LYS A 303 -7.04 -5.34 0.40
CA LYS A 303 -8.04 -6.40 0.43
C LYS A 303 -8.89 -6.30 1.70
N MET A 304 -8.28 -6.16 2.87
CA MET A 304 -8.98 -6.02 4.14
C MET A 304 -9.88 -4.78 4.18
N VAL A 305 -9.44 -3.65 3.61
CA VAL A 305 -10.25 -2.43 3.52
C VAL A 305 -11.45 -2.63 2.57
N LYS A 306 -11.23 -3.21 1.39
CA LYS A 306 -12.31 -3.50 0.42
C LYS A 306 -13.33 -4.50 0.98
N GLU A 307 -12.86 -5.55 1.64
CA GLU A 307 -13.73 -6.54 2.29
C GLU A 307 -14.55 -5.91 3.42
N ALA A 308 -13.96 -5.01 4.21
CA ALA A 308 -14.67 -4.28 5.24
C ALA A 308 -15.77 -3.36 4.66
N GLU A 309 -15.47 -2.63 3.58
CA GLU A 309 -16.48 -1.80 2.89
C GLU A 309 -17.61 -2.65 2.30
N ALA A 310 -17.29 -3.76 1.64
CA ALA A 310 -18.27 -4.66 1.01
C ALA A 310 -19.21 -5.34 2.03
N ASN A 311 -18.71 -5.61 3.23
CA ASN A 311 -19.48 -6.31 4.27
C ASN A 311 -20.07 -5.37 5.34
N LYS A 312 -19.88 -4.07 5.22
CA LYS A 312 -20.29 -3.07 6.22
C LYS A 312 -21.77 -3.14 6.64
N GLU A 313 -22.66 -3.40 5.68
CA GLU A 313 -24.10 -3.55 5.94
C GLU A 313 -24.44 -4.90 6.60
N ALA A 314 -23.69 -5.96 6.23
CA ALA A 314 -23.88 -7.29 6.80
C ALA A 314 -23.34 -7.38 8.24
N ASP A 315 -22.20 -6.73 8.49
CA ASP A 315 -21.55 -6.72 9.81
C ASP A 315 -22.40 -5.96 10.87
N LYS A 316 -23.09 -4.88 10.47
CA LYS A 316 -24.02 -4.16 11.35
C LYS A 316 -25.25 -4.97 11.78
N LYS A 317 -25.53 -6.08 11.09
CA LYS A 317 -26.69 -6.94 11.40
C LYS A 317 -26.32 -8.15 12.27
N LYS A 318 -25.03 -8.39 12.51
CA LYS A 318 -24.51 -9.40 13.43
C LYS A 318 -24.36 -8.83 14.84
#